data_b97914f885f77695c85ecb60b4717eaa
#
_entry.id   b97914f885f77695c85ecb60b4717eaa
#
_cell.length_a   1.000
_cell.length_b   1.000
_cell.length_c   1.000
_cell.angle_alpha   90.00
_cell.angle_beta   90.00
_cell.angle_gamma   90.00
#
_symmetry.space_group_name_H-M   'P 1'
#
loop_
_entity.id
_entity.type
_entity.pdbx_description
1 polymer ?
#
loop_
_entity_poly.entity_id
_entity_poly.type
_entity_poly.pdbx_seq_one_letter_code
_entity_poly.pdbx_strand_id
1 'polypeptide(L)'
;MFCGECGTKNEAGSNFCENCGAKLENKKKDSMFSNMSKQNKTVLKIASGVIAVIIIAFIVLSNMFKPENIAKKFFEATVDGDTDKIYNYLNIEDGKFTSKKMFSKVFKEKLKENSSEVLNYKVTKVNKSEDGLKMDVTISYTEKDKSLPKTTEITLKKNKKNKLLFFSNWIISSEDFVTERPVKIVVAKGTELTIEGIKIDKKYLDKKESDEDEEVYELPKMLTGEYTVKAKLPVGFVVEDKLNINKYYSEYDVKINSSNIPKKTSKKIEKTIKENLKTMYDAAINKKSFDDIKNKFDYKKADLKEIEEDYNTLVSNLSNSSSTLTSIDFTNAEIVSFSFDDNEIKVRTKIKYKYEIKYKDYNDEEKTNKSSDYDYLTISFDCVDGDYKMIDTTTLTTYFSRYN
;
A
#
# COMPACT_ATOMS: atom_id res chain seq x y z
N MET A 1 -65.17 -11.71 50.45
CA MET A 1 -64.46 -12.75 51.23
C MET A 1 -65.43 -13.84 51.63
N PHE A 2 -64.99 -15.06 51.93
CA PHE A 2 -65.87 -16.15 52.39
C PHE A 2 -65.78 -16.23 53.92
N CYS A 3 -66.91 -16.47 54.57
CA CYS A 3 -66.96 -16.71 56.01
C CYS A 3 -66.35 -18.08 56.34
N GLY A 4 -65.38 -18.15 57.28
CA GLY A 4 -64.76 -19.40 57.71
C GLY A 4 -65.67 -20.34 58.47
N GLU A 5 -66.79 -19.84 59.03
CA GLU A 5 -67.72 -20.61 59.84
C GLU A 5 -68.89 -21.25 59.01
N CYS A 6 -69.44 -20.51 58.02
CA CYS A 6 -70.57 -20.95 57.30
C CYS A 6 -70.37 -20.98 55.77
N GLY A 7 -69.20 -20.62 55.26
CA GLY A 7 -68.91 -20.65 53.83
C GLY A 7 -69.58 -19.59 52.97
N THR A 8 -70.41 -18.70 53.54
CA THR A 8 -71.11 -17.67 52.76
C THR A 8 -70.15 -16.61 52.22
N LYS A 9 -70.38 -16.24 50.95
CA LYS A 9 -69.61 -15.16 50.31
C LYS A 9 -70.09 -13.77 50.80
N ASN A 10 -69.26 -13.01 51.39
CA ASN A 10 -69.57 -11.67 51.89
C ASN A 10 -68.79 -10.62 51.05
N GLU A 11 -69.27 -9.38 51.06
CA GLU A 11 -68.58 -8.28 50.41
C GLU A 11 -67.14 -8.02 51.00
N ALA A 12 -66.26 -7.54 50.17
CA ALA A 12 -64.88 -7.23 50.61
C ALA A 12 -64.92 -6.05 51.59
N GLY A 13 -64.49 -6.27 52.84
CA GLY A 13 -64.48 -5.25 53.90
C GLY A 13 -65.56 -5.38 54.94
N SER A 14 -66.54 -6.36 54.80
CA SER A 14 -67.52 -6.63 55.82
C SER A 14 -66.91 -7.12 57.12
N ASN A 15 -67.29 -6.54 58.26
CA ASN A 15 -66.75 -6.91 59.58
C ASN A 15 -67.44 -8.14 60.21
N PHE A 16 -68.66 -8.46 59.71
CA PHE A 16 -69.51 -9.60 60.18
C PHE A 16 -70.11 -10.30 58.98
N CYS A 17 -70.31 -11.61 59.09
CA CYS A 17 -70.97 -12.42 58.05
C CYS A 17 -72.45 -12.08 58.02
N GLU A 18 -73.01 -11.76 56.84
CA GLU A 18 -74.38 -11.40 56.65
C GLU A 18 -75.37 -12.60 56.92
N ASN A 19 -74.85 -13.83 56.84
CA ASN A 19 -75.66 -15.01 56.99
C ASN A 19 -75.64 -15.57 58.44
N CYS A 20 -74.45 -15.61 59.11
CA CYS A 20 -74.33 -16.26 60.43
C CYS A 20 -73.91 -15.32 61.55
N GLY A 21 -73.63 -14.05 61.23
CA GLY A 21 -73.18 -13.06 62.20
C GLY A 21 -71.72 -13.22 62.70
N ALA A 22 -71.03 -14.23 62.26
CA ALA A 22 -69.64 -14.44 62.67
C ALA A 22 -68.72 -13.26 62.26
N LYS A 23 -67.83 -12.89 63.14
CA LYS A 23 -66.84 -11.81 62.85
C LYS A 23 -65.88 -12.22 61.77
N LEU A 24 -65.87 -11.48 60.70
CA LEU A 24 -64.94 -11.73 59.60
C LEU A 24 -63.57 -10.99 59.88
N GLU A 25 -62.53 -11.79 60.01
CA GLU A 25 -61.16 -11.19 60.14
C GLU A 25 -60.71 -10.64 58.79
N ASN A 26 -60.73 -9.30 58.69
CA ASN A 26 -60.05 -8.63 57.60
C ASN A 26 -58.53 -8.71 57.91
N LYS A 27 -57.86 -9.78 57.49
CA LYS A 27 -56.41 -9.80 57.45
C LYS A 27 -55.96 -8.70 56.47
N LYS A 28 -55.69 -7.49 56.98
CA LYS A 28 -54.90 -6.53 56.23
C LYS A 28 -53.65 -7.27 55.83
N LYS A 29 -53.37 -7.37 54.55
CA LYS A 29 -52.04 -7.75 54.06
C LYS A 29 -51.11 -6.69 54.63
N ASP A 30 -50.49 -6.94 55.76
CA ASP A 30 -49.38 -6.13 56.25
C ASP A 30 -48.32 -6.18 55.16
N SER A 31 -48.08 -5.04 54.55
CA SER A 31 -47.01 -4.97 53.56
C SER A 31 -45.72 -5.31 54.34
N MET A 32 -44.90 -6.19 53.77
CA MET A 32 -43.62 -6.64 54.38
C MET A 32 -42.72 -5.49 54.85
N PHE A 33 -43.08 -4.26 54.47
CA PHE A 33 -42.39 -3.00 54.78
C PHE A 33 -42.97 -2.21 55.97
N SER A 34 -44.13 -2.63 56.53
CA SER A 34 -44.80 -1.84 57.60
C SER A 34 -44.05 -1.85 58.91
N ASN A 35 -43.34 -2.94 59.25
CA ASN A 35 -42.64 -3.14 60.54
C ASN A 35 -41.16 -2.80 60.51
N MET A 36 -40.62 -2.17 59.42
CA MET A 36 -39.25 -1.78 59.34
C MET A 36 -39.00 -0.46 60.08
N SER A 37 -37.87 -0.38 60.85
CA SER A 37 -37.41 0.86 61.46
C SER A 37 -37.21 1.97 60.44
N LYS A 38 -37.26 3.26 60.87
CA LYS A 38 -37.02 4.40 59.97
C LYS A 38 -35.67 4.29 59.26
N GLN A 39 -34.62 3.84 60.00
CA GLN A 39 -33.28 3.62 59.42
C GLN A 39 -33.30 2.55 58.31
N ASN A 40 -33.92 1.41 58.52
CA ASN A 40 -34.01 0.36 57.53
C ASN A 40 -34.86 0.76 56.29
N LYS A 41 -35.86 1.61 56.48
CA LYS A 41 -36.63 2.20 55.34
C LYS A 41 -35.77 3.15 54.51
N THR A 42 -34.86 3.93 55.16
CA THR A 42 -33.94 4.81 54.48
C THR A 42 -32.87 4.01 53.72
N VAL A 43 -32.27 3.00 54.36
CA VAL A 43 -31.30 2.10 53.74
C VAL A 43 -31.94 1.40 52.50
N LEU A 44 -33.20 0.93 52.63
CA LEU A 44 -33.89 0.30 51.51
C LEU A 44 -34.15 1.26 50.33
N LYS A 45 -34.50 2.53 50.63
CA LYS A 45 -34.66 3.56 49.59
C LYS A 45 -33.35 3.87 48.89
N ILE A 46 -32.26 3.96 49.65
CA ILE A 46 -30.91 4.17 49.05
C ILE A 46 -30.52 2.96 48.22
N ALA A 47 -30.67 1.75 48.75
CA ALA A 47 -30.40 0.50 48.00
C ALA A 47 -31.19 0.38 46.71
N SER A 48 -32.52 0.68 46.76
CA SER A 48 -33.37 0.68 45.55
C SER A 48 -32.95 1.73 44.51
N GLY A 49 -32.49 2.94 45.00
CA GLY A 49 -31.95 3.96 44.11
C GLY A 49 -30.66 3.52 43.44
N VAL A 50 -29.73 2.90 44.19
CA VAL A 50 -28.48 2.34 43.62
C VAL A 50 -28.76 1.25 42.62
N ILE A 51 -29.70 0.32 42.92
CA ILE A 51 -30.08 -0.73 42.00
C ILE A 51 -30.68 -0.15 40.70
N ALA A 52 -31.54 0.86 40.81
CA ALA A 52 -32.11 1.55 39.64
C ALA A 52 -31.00 2.18 38.75
N VAL A 53 -30.01 2.83 39.38
CA VAL A 53 -28.85 3.40 38.62
C VAL A 53 -28.06 2.29 37.92
N ILE A 54 -27.80 1.17 38.61
CA ILE A 54 -27.11 0.01 38.02
C ILE A 54 -27.89 -0.56 36.84
N ILE A 55 -29.21 -0.70 36.93
CA ILE A 55 -30.06 -1.19 35.86
C ILE A 55 -30.02 -0.21 34.65
N ILE A 56 -30.13 1.08 34.91
CA ILE A 56 -30.04 2.09 33.85
C ILE A 56 -28.66 2.02 33.17
N ALA A 57 -27.58 1.98 33.95
CA ALA A 57 -26.23 1.84 33.45
C ALA A 57 -26.07 0.56 32.60
N PHE A 58 -26.62 -0.57 33.06
CA PHE A 58 -26.60 -1.82 32.33
C PHE A 58 -27.36 -1.74 31.00
N ILE A 59 -28.54 -1.09 30.96
CA ILE A 59 -29.31 -0.88 29.73
C ILE A 59 -28.53 -0.01 28.74
N VAL A 60 -27.93 1.08 29.22
CA VAL A 60 -27.11 1.99 28.40
C VAL A 60 -25.92 1.24 27.81
N LEU A 61 -25.15 0.55 28.64
CA LEU A 61 -23.99 -0.23 28.22
C LEU A 61 -24.39 -1.37 27.28
N SER A 62 -25.48 -2.10 27.58
CA SER A 62 -26.02 -3.13 26.72
C SER A 62 -26.34 -2.60 25.32
N ASN A 63 -26.92 -1.41 25.26
CA ASN A 63 -27.21 -0.75 23.96
C ASN A 63 -25.93 -0.29 23.25
N MET A 64 -24.96 0.25 24.00
CA MET A 64 -23.67 0.68 23.41
C MET A 64 -22.88 -0.47 22.79
N PHE A 65 -22.94 -1.67 23.36
CA PHE A 65 -22.21 -2.86 22.89
C PHE A 65 -22.99 -3.72 21.90
N LYS A 66 -24.16 -3.28 21.45
CA LYS A 66 -24.87 -3.94 20.34
C LYS A 66 -24.05 -3.86 19.07
N PRO A 67 -23.95 -4.94 18.28
CA PRO A 67 -23.17 -4.93 17.04
C PRO A 67 -23.63 -3.87 16.04
N GLU A 68 -24.95 -3.60 15.97
CA GLU A 68 -25.51 -2.55 15.11
C GLU A 68 -24.97 -1.16 15.46
N ASN A 69 -24.84 -0.88 16.76
CA ASN A 69 -24.33 0.41 17.22
C ASN A 69 -22.81 0.52 17.05
N ILE A 70 -22.10 -0.60 17.15
CA ILE A 70 -20.66 -0.65 16.84
C ILE A 70 -20.44 -0.41 15.35
N ALA A 71 -21.18 -1.10 14.47
CA ALA A 71 -21.13 -0.90 13.03
C ALA A 71 -21.47 0.54 12.64
N LYS A 72 -22.53 1.12 13.25
CA LYS A 72 -22.94 2.50 13.03
C LYS A 72 -21.81 3.49 13.37
N LYS A 73 -21.20 3.37 14.55
CA LYS A 73 -20.10 4.24 14.97
C LYS A 73 -18.84 4.06 14.13
N PHE A 74 -18.57 2.83 13.66
CA PHE A 74 -17.50 2.58 12.71
C PHE A 74 -17.77 3.27 11.37
N PHE A 75 -19.01 3.18 10.87
CA PHE A 75 -19.42 3.88 9.65
C PHE A 75 -19.27 5.40 9.81
N GLU A 76 -19.75 5.98 10.92
CA GLU A 76 -19.56 7.40 11.24
C GLU A 76 -18.08 7.80 11.21
N ALA A 77 -17.21 7.02 11.88
CA ALA A 77 -15.77 7.26 11.86
C ALA A 77 -15.17 7.19 10.45
N THR A 78 -15.71 6.31 9.59
CA THR A 78 -15.27 6.18 8.19
C THR A 78 -15.69 7.40 7.37
N VAL A 79 -16.92 7.88 7.54
CA VAL A 79 -17.44 9.09 6.89
C VAL A 79 -16.64 10.34 7.33
N ASP A 80 -16.34 10.43 8.63
CA ASP A 80 -15.56 11.54 9.21
C ASP A 80 -14.06 11.48 8.81
N GLY A 81 -13.59 10.34 8.27
CA GLY A 81 -12.16 10.11 7.98
C GLY A 81 -11.30 9.99 9.24
N ASP A 82 -11.91 9.63 10.39
CA ASP A 82 -11.24 9.51 11.68
C ASP A 82 -10.49 8.16 11.76
N THR A 83 -9.27 8.15 11.21
CA THR A 83 -8.42 6.96 11.16
C THR A 83 -8.14 6.38 12.55
N ASP A 84 -8.12 7.20 13.57
CA ASP A 84 -7.86 6.81 14.95
C ASP A 84 -9.01 5.99 15.54
N LYS A 85 -10.24 6.44 15.30
CA LYS A 85 -11.43 5.69 15.72
C LYS A 85 -11.60 4.42 14.91
N ILE A 86 -11.40 4.48 13.58
CA ILE A 86 -11.47 3.31 12.70
C ILE A 86 -10.53 2.23 13.22
N TYR A 87 -9.25 2.55 13.44
CA TYR A 87 -8.25 1.60 13.92
C TYR A 87 -8.65 0.92 15.25
N ASN A 88 -9.20 1.69 16.19
CA ASN A 88 -9.63 1.17 17.49
C ASN A 88 -10.79 0.15 17.39
N TYR A 89 -11.62 0.23 16.33
CA TYR A 89 -12.69 -0.75 16.10
C TYR A 89 -12.19 -2.04 15.45
N LEU A 90 -11.08 -1.98 14.69
CA LEU A 90 -10.56 -3.12 13.92
C LEU A 90 -9.83 -4.15 14.78
N ASN A 91 -9.36 -3.79 15.97
CA ASN A 91 -8.58 -4.65 16.86
C ASN A 91 -7.41 -5.35 16.12
N ILE A 92 -6.67 -4.57 15.33
CA ILE A 92 -5.47 -5.04 14.64
C ILE A 92 -4.36 -5.22 15.68
N GLU A 93 -3.62 -6.32 15.58
CA GLU A 93 -2.43 -6.53 16.40
C GLU A 93 -1.36 -5.49 16.04
N ASP A 94 -0.86 -4.77 17.06
CA ASP A 94 0.11 -3.71 16.86
C ASP A 94 1.47 -4.29 16.43
N GLY A 95 2.02 -3.74 15.37
CA GLY A 95 3.28 -4.19 14.79
C GLY A 95 3.94 -3.12 13.95
N LYS A 96 5.15 -3.42 13.45
CA LYS A 96 5.94 -2.46 12.65
C LYS A 96 5.16 -1.87 11.46
N PHE A 97 4.35 -2.70 10.78
CA PHE A 97 3.59 -2.33 9.59
C PHE A 97 2.07 -2.34 9.81
N THR A 98 1.62 -2.62 11.04
CA THR A 98 0.21 -2.67 11.42
C THR A 98 -0.14 -1.69 12.53
N SER A 99 0.78 -0.82 12.93
CA SER A 99 0.58 0.17 13.99
C SER A 99 -0.47 1.22 13.59
N LYS A 100 -1.08 1.83 14.60
CA LYS A 100 -2.03 2.94 14.42
C LYS A 100 -1.45 4.09 13.58
N LYS A 101 -0.16 4.42 13.80
CA LYS A 101 0.55 5.44 13.02
C LYS A 101 0.65 5.05 11.55
N MET A 102 0.94 3.77 11.27
CA MET A 102 0.98 3.26 9.90
C MET A 102 -0.40 3.27 9.27
N PHE A 103 -1.43 2.86 10.02
CA PHE A 103 -2.82 2.91 9.57
C PHE A 103 -3.22 4.31 9.11
N SER A 104 -2.95 5.32 9.95
CA SER A 104 -3.23 6.73 9.59
C SER A 104 -2.48 7.17 8.34
N LYS A 105 -1.24 6.72 8.12
CA LYS A 105 -0.49 7.03 6.89
C LYS A 105 -1.11 6.43 5.63
N VAL A 106 -1.40 5.12 5.68
CA VAL A 106 -1.84 4.35 4.52
C VAL A 106 -3.29 4.67 4.13
N PHE A 107 -4.16 4.92 5.12
CA PHE A 107 -5.59 5.09 4.88
C PHE A 107 -6.07 6.54 4.79
N LYS A 108 -5.30 7.50 5.31
CA LYS A 108 -5.75 8.90 5.38
C LYS A 108 -6.13 9.50 4.02
N GLU A 109 -5.32 9.28 3.00
CA GLU A 109 -5.58 9.80 1.65
C GLU A 109 -6.75 9.06 1.01
N LYS A 110 -6.76 7.74 1.09
CA LYS A 110 -7.85 6.91 0.56
C LYS A 110 -9.21 7.24 1.18
N LEU A 111 -9.24 7.51 2.48
CA LEU A 111 -10.48 7.92 3.16
C LEU A 111 -10.92 9.32 2.72
N LYS A 112 -9.99 10.25 2.49
CA LYS A 112 -10.30 11.58 1.98
C LYS A 112 -10.84 11.55 0.54
N GLU A 113 -10.24 10.76 -0.33
CA GLU A 113 -10.68 10.61 -1.72
C GLU A 113 -12.08 9.99 -1.80
N ASN A 114 -12.40 9.08 -0.88
CA ASN A 114 -13.70 8.42 -0.81
C ASN A 114 -14.71 9.12 0.12
N SER A 115 -14.34 10.22 0.77
CA SER A 115 -15.24 10.98 1.64
C SER A 115 -16.23 11.79 0.80
N SER A 116 -17.41 11.23 0.59
CA SER A 116 -18.58 11.99 0.14
C SER A 116 -19.37 12.48 1.35
N GLU A 117 -19.91 13.69 1.28
CA GLU A 117 -20.78 14.19 2.34
C GLU A 117 -22.03 13.30 2.44
N VAL A 118 -22.15 12.56 3.56
CA VAL A 118 -23.30 11.69 3.83
C VAL A 118 -24.38 12.51 4.54
N LEU A 119 -25.53 12.63 3.90
CA LEU A 119 -26.67 13.39 4.43
C LEU A 119 -27.42 12.64 5.52
N ASN A 120 -27.64 11.35 5.32
CA ASN A 120 -28.33 10.49 6.28
C ASN A 120 -27.88 9.03 6.09
N TYR A 121 -28.08 8.24 7.13
CA TYR A 121 -27.81 6.81 7.10
C TYR A 121 -28.65 6.06 8.14
N LYS A 122 -28.91 4.76 7.87
CA LYS A 122 -29.64 3.87 8.78
C LYS A 122 -29.20 2.44 8.59
N VAL A 123 -29.24 1.65 9.68
CA VAL A 123 -29.13 0.19 9.61
C VAL A 123 -30.38 -0.37 8.98
N THR A 124 -30.25 -1.14 7.92
CA THR A 124 -31.37 -1.74 7.17
C THR A 124 -31.48 -3.24 7.33
N LYS A 125 -30.36 -3.91 7.62
CA LYS A 125 -30.34 -5.37 7.75
C LYS A 125 -29.26 -5.80 8.74
N VAL A 126 -29.55 -6.87 9.48
CA VAL A 126 -28.60 -7.50 10.39
C VAL A 126 -28.73 -9.01 10.19
N ASN A 127 -27.64 -9.65 9.75
CA ASN A 127 -27.56 -11.09 9.56
C ASN A 127 -26.58 -11.66 10.59
N LYS A 128 -26.98 -12.70 11.28
CA LYS A 128 -26.12 -13.42 12.22
C LYS A 128 -25.74 -14.76 11.58
N SER A 129 -24.45 -15.14 11.66
CA SER A 129 -24.00 -16.46 11.25
C SER A 129 -24.63 -17.56 12.10
N GLU A 130 -24.72 -18.78 11.58
CA GLU A 130 -25.29 -19.92 12.28
C GLU A 130 -24.59 -20.24 13.61
N ASP A 131 -23.26 -20.10 13.64
CA ASP A 131 -22.43 -20.27 14.84
C ASP A 131 -22.54 -19.11 15.84
N GLY A 132 -23.17 -18.00 15.42
CA GLY A 132 -23.31 -16.79 16.22
C GLY A 132 -22.01 -16.03 16.48
N LEU A 133 -20.94 -16.33 15.77
CA LEU A 133 -19.62 -15.73 15.94
C LEU A 133 -19.36 -14.56 14.98
N LYS A 134 -20.15 -14.46 13.90
CA LYS A 134 -20.10 -13.35 12.94
C LYS A 134 -21.46 -12.66 12.84
N MET A 135 -21.45 -11.40 12.47
CA MET A 135 -22.64 -10.60 12.23
C MET A 135 -22.38 -9.58 11.13
N ASP A 136 -23.21 -9.58 10.10
CA ASP A 136 -23.15 -8.62 9.00
C ASP A 136 -24.23 -7.58 9.19
N VAL A 137 -23.82 -6.32 9.24
CA VAL A 137 -24.70 -5.17 9.43
C VAL A 137 -24.69 -4.34 8.15
N THR A 138 -25.82 -4.26 7.48
CA THR A 138 -26.01 -3.45 6.28
C THR A 138 -26.48 -2.05 6.67
N ILE A 139 -25.72 -1.04 6.26
CA ILE A 139 -26.05 0.38 6.42
C ILE A 139 -26.41 0.94 5.05
N SER A 140 -27.60 1.51 4.95
CA SER A 140 -28.01 2.32 3.79
C SER A 140 -27.76 3.79 4.08
N TYR A 141 -27.15 4.51 3.13
CA TYR A 141 -26.81 5.92 3.27
C TYR A 141 -27.03 6.68 1.96
N THR A 142 -27.24 7.97 2.08
CA THR A 142 -27.41 8.88 0.93
C THR A 142 -26.28 9.92 0.94
N GLU A 143 -25.57 10.01 -0.17
CA GLU A 143 -24.53 11.01 -0.37
C GLU A 143 -25.16 12.30 -0.88
N LYS A 144 -24.53 13.44 -0.56
CA LYS A 144 -24.86 14.73 -1.17
C LYS A 144 -24.70 14.60 -2.69
N ASP A 145 -25.58 15.20 -3.43
CA ASP A 145 -25.59 15.20 -4.90
C ASP A 145 -25.84 13.82 -5.56
N LYS A 146 -26.28 12.81 -4.78
CA LYS A 146 -26.73 11.51 -5.28
C LYS A 146 -28.20 11.27 -4.94
N SER A 147 -28.99 10.94 -5.95
CA SER A 147 -30.42 10.68 -5.79
C SER A 147 -30.75 9.27 -5.28
N LEU A 148 -29.86 8.32 -5.46
CA LEU A 148 -30.06 6.93 -5.05
C LEU A 148 -29.27 6.59 -3.79
N PRO A 149 -29.90 5.94 -2.79
CA PRO A 149 -29.17 5.47 -1.62
C PRO A 149 -28.20 4.36 -2.00
N LYS A 150 -27.04 4.37 -1.34
CA LYS A 150 -26.04 3.31 -1.40
C LYS A 150 -26.14 2.42 -0.16
N THR A 151 -25.58 1.24 -0.24
CA THR A 151 -25.45 0.33 0.89
C THR A 151 -24.02 -0.10 1.09
N THR A 152 -23.63 -0.25 2.35
CA THR A 152 -22.35 -0.89 2.74
C THR A 152 -22.64 -1.97 3.76
N GLU A 153 -21.88 -3.04 3.73
CA GLU A 153 -21.95 -4.12 4.70
C GLU A 153 -20.72 -4.10 5.60
N ILE A 154 -20.94 -4.19 6.88
CA ILE A 154 -19.90 -4.19 7.90
C ILE A 154 -19.97 -5.51 8.65
N THR A 155 -18.93 -6.32 8.51
CA THR A 155 -18.81 -7.60 9.19
C THR A 155 -18.16 -7.42 10.57
N LEU A 156 -18.84 -7.91 11.60
CA LEU A 156 -18.33 -7.98 12.95
C LEU A 156 -18.04 -9.43 13.35
N LYS A 157 -17.01 -9.59 14.15
CA LYS A 157 -16.64 -10.86 14.77
C LYS A 157 -16.77 -10.77 16.28
N LYS A 158 -17.28 -11.84 16.90
CA LYS A 158 -17.37 -11.95 18.35
C LYS A 158 -16.01 -12.34 18.92
N ASN A 159 -15.45 -11.50 19.78
CA ASN A 159 -14.21 -11.83 20.48
C ASN A 159 -14.47 -12.87 21.59
N LYS A 160 -13.48 -13.71 21.85
CA LYS A 160 -13.54 -14.74 22.91
C LYS A 160 -13.72 -14.15 24.30
N LYS A 161 -13.17 -12.94 24.56
CA LYS A 161 -13.28 -12.26 25.85
C LYS A 161 -14.43 -11.25 25.83
N ASN A 162 -15.36 -11.37 26.78
CA ASN A 162 -16.43 -10.40 26.97
C ASN A 162 -15.89 -9.04 27.43
N LYS A 163 -16.60 -7.96 27.10
CA LYS A 163 -16.39 -6.63 27.71
C LYS A 163 -17.10 -6.53 29.06
N LEU A 164 -16.44 -5.94 30.04
CA LEU A 164 -16.98 -5.74 31.40
C LEU A 164 -17.62 -7.01 31.97
N LEU A 165 -17.04 -8.18 31.70
CA LEU A 165 -17.45 -9.51 32.13
C LEU A 165 -18.79 -10.02 31.54
N PHE A 166 -19.73 -9.14 31.20
CA PHE A 166 -21.11 -9.51 30.86
C PHE A 166 -21.50 -9.26 29.39
N PHE A 167 -20.87 -8.29 28.73
CA PHE A 167 -21.26 -7.89 27.38
C PHE A 167 -20.43 -8.61 26.32
N SER A 168 -21.09 -9.08 25.28
CA SER A 168 -20.39 -9.61 24.11
C SER A 168 -19.48 -8.55 23.52
N ASN A 169 -18.21 -8.92 23.30
CA ASN A 169 -17.24 -8.02 22.69
C ASN A 169 -17.24 -8.25 21.18
N TRP A 170 -17.94 -7.40 20.47
CA TRP A 170 -17.95 -7.38 19.01
C TRP A 170 -16.85 -6.44 18.50
N ILE A 171 -16.12 -6.88 17.50
CA ILE A 171 -15.07 -6.14 16.82
C ILE A 171 -15.35 -6.14 15.33
N ILE A 172 -15.00 -5.08 14.64
CA ILE A 172 -15.06 -5.03 13.18
C ILE A 172 -14.04 -6.01 12.61
N SER A 173 -14.40 -6.77 11.58
CA SER A 173 -13.47 -7.66 10.90
C SER A 173 -12.35 -6.86 10.26
N SER A 174 -11.11 -7.21 10.57
CA SER A 174 -9.92 -6.58 9.99
C SER A 174 -9.41 -7.27 8.72
N GLU A 175 -10.14 -8.26 8.21
CA GLU A 175 -9.71 -9.09 7.06
C GLU A 175 -9.43 -8.29 5.79
N ASP A 176 -10.11 -7.16 5.59
CA ASP A 176 -9.88 -6.30 4.42
C ASP A 176 -8.80 -5.24 4.65
N PHE A 177 -8.32 -5.12 5.89
CA PHE A 177 -7.38 -4.09 6.30
C PHE A 177 -5.96 -4.61 6.54
N VAL A 178 -5.77 -5.92 6.64
CA VAL A 178 -4.47 -6.55 6.92
C VAL A 178 -4.29 -7.75 5.99
N THR A 179 -3.06 -7.95 5.52
CA THR A 179 -2.74 -9.13 4.70
C THR A 179 -2.89 -10.43 5.48
N GLU A 180 -3.33 -11.48 4.83
CA GLU A 180 -3.49 -12.80 5.46
C GLU A 180 -2.14 -13.45 5.77
N ARG A 181 -1.14 -13.17 4.94
CA ARG A 181 0.20 -13.77 4.95
C ARG A 181 1.27 -12.70 5.09
N PRO A 182 2.51 -13.06 5.45
CA PRO A 182 3.69 -12.22 5.27
C PRO A 182 3.78 -11.68 3.84
N VAL A 183 4.38 -10.52 3.68
CA VAL A 183 4.52 -9.83 2.39
C VAL A 183 5.98 -9.92 1.95
N LYS A 184 6.21 -10.43 0.75
CA LYS A 184 7.53 -10.49 0.13
C LYS A 184 7.75 -9.27 -0.76
N ILE A 185 8.88 -8.62 -0.57
CA ILE A 185 9.30 -7.48 -1.41
C ILE A 185 10.60 -7.89 -2.11
N VAL A 186 10.54 -7.94 -3.42
CA VAL A 186 11.68 -8.26 -4.28
C VAL A 186 12.36 -6.98 -4.72
N VAL A 187 13.67 -6.92 -4.58
CA VAL A 187 14.52 -5.78 -4.96
C VAL A 187 15.82 -6.26 -5.57
N ALA A 188 16.47 -5.44 -6.38
CA ALA A 188 17.82 -5.74 -6.88
C ALA A 188 18.79 -5.98 -5.71
N LYS A 189 19.71 -6.92 -5.89
CA LYS A 189 20.71 -7.31 -4.87
C LYS A 189 21.50 -6.10 -4.34
N GLY A 190 21.76 -6.10 -3.05
CA GLY A 190 22.50 -5.01 -2.39
C GLY A 190 21.71 -3.73 -2.15
N THR A 191 20.41 -3.72 -2.45
CA THR A 191 19.54 -2.55 -2.26
C THR A 191 19.27 -2.29 -0.77
N GLU A 192 19.38 -1.03 -0.34
CA GLU A 192 18.86 -0.59 0.96
C GLU A 192 17.39 -0.20 0.81
N LEU A 193 16.50 -1.02 1.39
CA LEU A 193 15.06 -0.83 1.29
C LEU A 193 14.50 0.01 2.43
N THR A 194 13.63 0.98 2.10
CA THR A 194 12.88 1.79 3.05
C THR A 194 11.41 1.83 2.64
N ILE A 195 10.49 1.50 3.55
CA ILE A 195 9.04 1.49 3.31
C ILE A 195 8.40 2.47 4.28
N GLU A 196 7.65 3.45 3.77
CA GLU A 196 7.03 4.52 4.55
C GLU A 196 7.99 5.23 5.54
N GLY A 197 9.26 5.36 5.14
CA GLY A 197 10.32 5.94 5.97
C GLY A 197 10.89 4.97 7.01
N ILE A 198 10.47 3.73 7.03
CA ILE A 198 10.99 2.68 7.92
C ILE A 198 12.08 1.90 7.16
N LYS A 199 13.33 1.98 7.61
CA LYS A 199 14.43 1.17 7.07
C LYS A 199 14.15 -0.32 7.33
N ILE A 200 14.30 -1.14 6.30
CA ILE A 200 14.11 -2.60 6.37
C ILE A 200 15.43 -3.25 6.75
N ASP A 201 15.41 -4.00 7.83
CA ASP A 201 16.58 -4.69 8.36
C ASP A 201 16.86 -5.97 7.57
N LYS A 202 18.13 -6.33 7.42
CA LYS A 202 18.57 -7.60 6.82
C LYS A 202 18.05 -8.87 7.54
N LYS A 203 17.48 -8.73 8.76
CA LYS A 203 16.82 -9.86 9.44
C LYS A 203 15.56 -10.35 8.71
N TYR A 204 14.99 -9.53 7.85
CA TYR A 204 13.85 -9.88 7.00
C TYR A 204 14.25 -10.48 5.65
N LEU A 205 15.56 -10.54 5.36
CA LEU A 205 16.07 -11.13 4.13
C LEU A 205 15.85 -12.65 4.12
N ASP A 206 15.11 -13.13 3.15
CA ASP A 206 14.97 -14.56 2.86
C ASP A 206 16.10 -15.02 1.94
N LYS A 207 17.13 -15.61 2.54
CA LYS A 207 18.31 -16.10 1.81
C LYS A 207 18.03 -17.31 0.91
N LYS A 208 16.87 -17.97 1.07
CA LYS A 208 16.55 -19.16 0.27
C LYS A 208 15.85 -18.75 -1.03
N GLU A 209 15.13 -17.65 -1.00
CA GLU A 209 14.43 -17.13 -2.16
C GLU A 209 15.20 -16.01 -2.87
N SER A 210 16.25 -15.47 -2.24
CA SER A 210 17.19 -14.51 -2.88
C SER A 210 18.19 -15.27 -3.76
N ASP A 211 18.59 -14.68 -4.87
CA ASP A 211 19.55 -15.23 -5.82
C ASP A 211 20.75 -14.29 -6.10
N GLU A 212 21.38 -14.43 -7.27
CA GLU A 212 22.55 -13.63 -7.66
C GLU A 212 22.14 -12.19 -8.02
N ASP A 213 20.91 -11.96 -8.49
CA ASP A 213 20.43 -10.68 -9.00
C ASP A 213 19.48 -9.98 -8.05
N GLU A 214 18.70 -10.73 -7.24
CA GLU A 214 17.61 -10.21 -6.43
C GLU A 214 17.69 -10.60 -4.96
N GLU A 215 17.25 -9.70 -4.09
CA GLU A 215 17.03 -9.93 -2.66
C GLU A 215 15.54 -9.93 -2.36
N VAL A 216 15.06 -10.99 -1.69
CA VAL A 216 13.67 -11.11 -1.24
C VAL A 216 13.58 -10.81 0.24
N TYR A 217 12.80 -9.81 0.62
CA TYR A 217 12.53 -9.47 2.01
C TYR A 217 11.15 -9.98 2.41
N GLU A 218 11.09 -10.94 3.34
CA GLU A 218 9.82 -11.41 3.91
C GLU A 218 9.46 -10.57 5.14
N LEU A 219 8.50 -9.67 4.95
CA LEU A 219 7.98 -8.78 5.98
C LEU A 219 6.80 -9.45 6.69
N PRO A 220 6.55 -9.13 8.00
CA PRO A 220 5.36 -9.60 8.67
C PRO A 220 4.11 -9.07 7.97
N LYS A 221 2.93 -9.52 8.43
CA LYS A 221 1.66 -8.98 7.94
C LYS A 221 1.68 -7.46 7.91
N MET A 222 1.12 -6.90 6.84
CA MET A 222 1.05 -5.46 6.60
C MET A 222 -0.41 -5.01 6.48
N LEU A 223 -0.66 -3.74 6.67
CA LEU A 223 -1.94 -3.14 6.28
C LEU A 223 -2.08 -3.19 4.76
N THR A 224 -3.30 -3.39 4.28
CA THR A 224 -3.59 -3.26 2.85
C THR A 224 -3.61 -1.77 2.47
N GLY A 225 -3.11 -1.43 1.28
CA GLY A 225 -3.09 -0.05 0.81
C GLY A 225 -1.82 0.32 0.04
N GLU A 226 -1.69 1.59 -0.30
CA GLU A 226 -0.55 2.11 -1.05
C GLU A 226 0.59 2.50 -0.11
N TYR A 227 1.79 2.01 -0.43
CA TYR A 227 3.02 2.30 0.30
C TYR A 227 4.04 2.96 -0.59
N THR A 228 4.65 4.02 -0.10
CA THR A 228 5.84 4.60 -0.72
C THR A 228 7.07 3.76 -0.34
N VAL A 229 7.72 3.22 -1.34
CA VAL A 229 8.94 2.43 -1.20
C VAL A 229 10.11 3.21 -1.77
N LYS A 230 11.22 3.26 -1.04
CA LYS A 230 12.49 3.83 -1.50
C LYS A 230 13.54 2.73 -1.51
N ALA A 231 14.08 2.48 -2.67
CA ALA A 231 15.16 1.54 -2.90
C ALA A 231 16.44 2.32 -3.22
N LYS A 232 17.40 2.33 -2.29
CA LYS A 232 18.73 2.89 -2.54
C LYS A 232 19.60 1.80 -3.14
N LEU A 233 19.88 1.92 -4.41
CA LEU A 233 20.63 0.94 -5.17
C LEU A 233 22.11 1.00 -4.85
N PRO A 234 22.86 -0.11 -5.04
CA PRO A 234 24.31 -0.15 -4.86
C PRO A 234 25.05 0.92 -5.69
N VAL A 235 24.48 1.23 -6.86
CA VAL A 235 25.00 2.25 -7.80
C VAL A 235 24.74 3.69 -7.37
N GLY A 236 24.29 3.92 -6.14
CA GLY A 236 24.35 5.24 -5.47
C GLY A 236 23.12 6.14 -5.66
N PHE A 237 22.08 5.74 -6.39
CA PHE A 237 20.85 6.54 -6.45
C PHE A 237 19.65 5.85 -5.80
N VAL A 238 18.63 6.63 -5.48
CA VAL A 238 17.41 6.17 -4.84
C VAL A 238 16.28 6.16 -5.85
N VAL A 239 15.67 5.01 -6.00
CA VAL A 239 14.40 4.82 -6.73
C VAL A 239 13.25 4.95 -5.74
N GLU A 240 12.20 5.65 -6.13
CA GLU A 240 10.96 5.72 -5.37
C GLU A 240 9.84 5.08 -6.19
N ASP A 241 9.15 4.13 -5.57
CA ASP A 241 8.04 3.40 -6.19
C ASP A 241 6.85 3.33 -5.24
N LYS A 242 5.67 3.02 -5.78
CA LYS A 242 4.44 2.84 -5.02
C LYS A 242 3.95 1.41 -5.14
N LEU A 243 3.90 0.71 -4.03
CA LEU A 243 3.37 -0.65 -3.96
C LEU A 243 1.95 -0.63 -3.39
N ASN A 244 1.01 -1.19 -4.12
CA ASN A 244 -0.37 -1.36 -3.66
C ASN A 244 -0.53 -2.74 -3.04
N ILE A 245 -0.27 -2.83 -1.73
CA ILE A 245 -0.39 -4.06 -0.95
C ILE A 245 -1.87 -4.43 -0.80
N ASN A 246 -2.23 -5.64 -1.15
CA ASN A 246 -3.59 -6.17 -1.01
C ASN A 246 -3.60 -7.56 -0.35
N LYS A 247 -4.77 -8.06 0.03
CA LYS A 247 -4.89 -9.33 0.73
C LYS A 247 -4.65 -10.57 -0.15
N TYR A 248 -4.68 -10.42 -1.48
CA TYR A 248 -4.64 -11.54 -2.43
C TYR A 248 -3.22 -11.89 -2.87
N TYR A 249 -2.35 -10.89 -2.98
CA TYR A 249 -0.95 -11.07 -3.38
C TYR A 249 -0.05 -11.05 -2.17
N SER A 250 0.98 -11.87 -2.20
CA SER A 250 1.99 -11.95 -1.14
C SER A 250 3.37 -11.48 -1.59
N GLU A 251 3.55 -11.19 -2.89
CA GLU A 251 4.83 -10.81 -3.47
C GLU A 251 4.70 -9.57 -4.35
N TYR A 252 5.65 -8.66 -4.23
CA TYR A 252 5.68 -7.36 -4.89
C TYR A 252 7.11 -7.00 -5.30
N ASP A 253 7.28 -6.65 -6.56
CA ASP A 253 8.55 -6.21 -7.12
C ASP A 253 8.66 -4.68 -7.00
N VAL A 254 9.81 -4.20 -6.52
CA VAL A 254 10.18 -2.80 -6.66
C VAL A 254 10.82 -2.62 -8.03
N LYS A 255 9.99 -2.25 -9.00
CA LYS A 255 10.43 -2.11 -10.38
C LYS A 255 11.29 -0.89 -10.57
N ILE A 256 12.44 -1.09 -11.22
CA ILE A 256 13.33 -0.01 -11.62
C ILE A 256 13.09 0.23 -13.11
N ASN A 257 12.53 1.38 -13.44
CA ASN A 257 12.23 1.78 -14.80
C ASN A 257 12.51 3.27 -15.02
N SER A 258 12.43 3.73 -16.25
CA SER A 258 12.72 5.12 -16.61
C SER A 258 11.85 6.17 -15.89
N SER A 259 10.66 5.77 -15.39
CA SER A 259 9.74 6.71 -14.73
C SER A 259 10.05 6.97 -13.26
N ASN A 260 10.69 6.01 -12.57
CA ASN A 260 10.99 6.13 -11.14
C ASN A 260 12.46 6.42 -10.81
N ILE A 261 13.30 6.55 -11.84
CA ILE A 261 14.68 7.03 -11.67
C ILE A 261 14.68 8.56 -11.54
N PRO A 262 15.49 9.13 -10.62
CA PRO A 262 15.58 10.57 -10.47
C PRO A 262 15.94 11.26 -11.79
N LYS A 263 15.16 12.27 -12.21
CA LYS A 263 15.38 13.02 -13.46
C LYS A 263 16.81 13.55 -13.61
N LYS A 264 17.45 13.91 -12.48
CA LYS A 264 18.85 14.36 -12.48
C LYS A 264 19.79 13.24 -12.91
N THR A 265 19.56 12.01 -12.44
CA THR A 265 20.33 10.79 -12.77
C THR A 265 20.14 10.44 -14.25
N SER A 266 18.89 10.34 -14.72
CA SER A 266 18.61 10.07 -16.14
C SER A 266 19.29 11.08 -17.05
N LYS A 267 19.15 12.39 -16.78
CA LYS A 267 19.81 13.44 -17.56
C LYS A 267 21.34 13.33 -17.55
N LYS A 268 21.94 12.93 -16.42
CA LYS A 268 23.40 12.74 -16.34
C LYS A 268 23.85 11.58 -17.21
N ILE A 269 23.14 10.43 -17.14
CA ILE A 269 23.42 9.26 -17.98
C ILE A 269 23.20 9.57 -19.47
N GLU A 270 22.07 10.17 -19.83
CA GLU A 270 21.78 10.59 -21.22
C GLU A 270 22.86 11.53 -21.79
N LYS A 271 23.33 12.48 -20.97
CA LYS A 271 24.42 13.36 -21.34
C LYS A 271 25.72 12.59 -21.53
N THR A 272 26.08 11.72 -20.59
CA THR A 272 27.29 10.88 -20.67
C THR A 272 27.26 9.99 -21.92
N ILE A 273 26.14 9.35 -22.24
CA ILE A 273 25.99 8.56 -23.46
C ILE A 273 26.28 9.39 -24.70
N LYS A 274 25.63 10.55 -24.85
CA LYS A 274 25.84 11.41 -26.02
C LYS A 274 27.27 11.89 -26.16
N GLU A 275 27.88 12.35 -25.06
CA GLU A 275 29.25 12.85 -25.06
C GLU A 275 30.28 11.76 -25.38
N ASN A 276 30.08 10.56 -24.86
CA ASN A 276 30.96 9.42 -25.09
C ASN A 276 30.84 8.91 -26.53
N LEU A 277 29.61 8.71 -27.03
CA LEU A 277 29.38 8.33 -28.41
C LEU A 277 29.93 9.37 -29.38
N LYS A 278 29.69 10.66 -29.12
CA LYS A 278 30.25 11.75 -29.94
C LYS A 278 31.78 11.68 -29.98
N THR A 279 32.41 11.54 -28.82
CA THR A 279 33.89 11.45 -28.73
C THR A 279 34.40 10.22 -29.49
N MET A 280 33.77 9.08 -29.34
CA MET A 280 34.17 7.83 -30.00
C MET A 280 34.02 7.91 -31.53
N TYR A 281 32.91 8.42 -32.05
CA TYR A 281 32.68 8.55 -33.48
C TYR A 281 33.53 9.65 -34.10
N ASP A 282 33.73 10.79 -33.43
CA ASP A 282 34.63 11.83 -33.92
C ASP A 282 36.09 11.31 -33.98
N ALA A 283 36.50 10.51 -33.00
CA ALA A 283 37.82 9.87 -33.04
C ALA A 283 37.94 8.87 -34.19
N ALA A 284 36.90 8.03 -34.38
CA ALA A 284 36.89 7.03 -35.46
C ALA A 284 36.85 7.66 -36.86
N ILE A 285 36.04 8.70 -37.09
CA ILE A 285 36.01 9.46 -38.34
C ILE A 285 37.41 10.06 -38.67
N ASN A 286 38.10 10.55 -37.64
CA ASN A 286 39.44 11.11 -37.80
C ASN A 286 40.56 10.06 -37.69
N LYS A 287 40.22 8.76 -37.65
CA LYS A 287 41.19 7.64 -37.56
C LYS A 287 42.18 7.75 -36.41
N LYS A 288 41.74 8.30 -35.28
CA LYS A 288 42.52 8.36 -34.04
C LYS A 288 42.70 7.00 -33.42
N SER A 289 43.69 6.84 -32.58
CA SER A 289 43.90 5.60 -31.82
C SER A 289 42.86 5.42 -30.72
N PHE A 290 42.67 4.20 -30.25
CA PHE A 290 41.83 3.91 -29.09
C PHE A 290 42.33 4.59 -27.83
N ASP A 291 43.65 4.79 -27.68
CA ASP A 291 44.27 5.50 -26.58
C ASP A 291 43.72 6.92 -26.36
N ASP A 292 43.23 7.57 -27.41
CA ASP A 292 42.64 8.92 -27.33
C ASP A 292 41.27 8.93 -26.63
N ILE A 293 40.57 7.80 -26.55
CA ILE A 293 39.21 7.68 -26.01
C ILE A 293 39.08 6.73 -24.82
N LYS A 294 40.09 5.91 -24.52
CA LYS A 294 40.02 4.88 -23.49
C LYS A 294 39.61 5.40 -22.12
N ASN A 295 39.86 6.71 -21.81
CA ASN A 295 39.47 7.34 -20.55
C ASN A 295 37.96 7.49 -20.36
N LYS A 296 37.15 7.17 -21.37
CA LYS A 296 35.67 7.14 -21.26
C LYS A 296 35.16 5.85 -20.66
N PHE A 297 36.01 4.82 -20.58
CA PHE A 297 35.66 3.51 -20.03
C PHE A 297 36.17 3.33 -18.60
N ASP A 298 35.50 2.47 -17.82
CA ASP A 298 35.99 2.08 -16.50
C ASP A 298 37.07 1.01 -16.63
N TYR A 299 38.32 1.41 -16.38
CA TYR A 299 39.48 0.52 -16.49
C TYR A 299 39.45 -0.71 -15.55
N LYS A 300 38.66 -0.69 -14.48
CA LYS A 300 38.63 -1.79 -13.51
C LYS A 300 37.69 -2.93 -13.95
N LYS A 301 36.63 -2.59 -14.68
CA LYS A 301 35.58 -3.55 -15.08
C LYS A 301 35.54 -3.79 -16.58
N ALA A 302 35.89 -2.79 -17.38
CA ALA A 302 35.86 -2.91 -18.84
C ALA A 302 36.92 -3.87 -19.38
N ASP A 303 36.55 -4.76 -20.28
CA ASP A 303 37.51 -5.47 -21.14
C ASP A 303 38.01 -4.51 -22.23
N LEU A 304 39.07 -3.79 -21.89
CA LEU A 304 39.66 -2.76 -22.79
C LEU A 304 40.13 -3.36 -24.12
N LYS A 305 40.51 -4.66 -24.15
CA LYS A 305 40.95 -5.30 -25.38
C LYS A 305 39.78 -5.54 -26.34
N GLU A 306 38.69 -6.04 -25.82
CA GLU A 306 37.44 -6.23 -26.59
C GLU A 306 36.93 -4.88 -27.11
N ILE A 307 36.88 -3.86 -26.27
CA ILE A 307 36.43 -2.52 -26.65
C ILE A 307 37.35 -1.89 -27.69
N GLU A 308 38.68 -2.11 -27.63
CA GLU A 308 39.63 -1.67 -28.63
C GLU A 308 39.40 -2.39 -29.98
N GLU A 309 39.13 -3.69 -29.96
CA GLU A 309 38.81 -4.48 -31.17
C GLU A 309 37.52 -3.97 -31.83
N ASP A 310 36.49 -3.69 -31.04
CA ASP A 310 35.22 -3.11 -31.51
C ASP A 310 35.43 -1.69 -32.07
N TYR A 311 36.23 -0.87 -31.40
CA TYR A 311 36.54 0.46 -31.89
C TYR A 311 37.30 0.42 -33.21
N ASN A 312 38.30 -0.45 -33.35
CA ASN A 312 39.04 -0.62 -34.60
C ASN A 312 38.15 -1.12 -35.73
N THR A 313 37.21 -1.97 -35.42
CA THR A 313 36.16 -2.41 -36.34
C THR A 313 35.25 -1.25 -36.77
N LEU A 314 34.84 -0.39 -35.83
CA LEU A 314 34.13 0.85 -36.15
C LEU A 314 34.94 1.73 -37.10
N VAL A 315 36.20 2.00 -36.81
CA VAL A 315 37.10 2.83 -37.67
C VAL A 315 37.15 2.28 -39.07
N SER A 316 37.26 0.97 -39.22
CA SER A 316 37.29 0.31 -40.56
C SER A 316 35.98 0.40 -41.32
N ASN A 317 34.86 0.32 -40.59
CA ASN A 317 33.50 0.30 -41.18
C ASN A 317 32.97 1.70 -41.56
N LEU A 318 33.53 2.76 -40.96
CA LEU A 318 33.13 4.15 -41.29
C LEU A 318 33.66 4.66 -42.62
N SER A 319 34.64 3.98 -43.22
CA SER A 319 35.18 4.31 -44.52
C SER A 319 35.33 3.03 -45.34
N ASN A 320 34.35 2.73 -46.21
CA ASN A 320 34.46 1.69 -47.19
C ASN A 320 34.70 2.28 -48.60
N SER A 321 34.81 1.39 -49.61
CA SER A 321 35.13 1.80 -50.97
C SER A 321 34.08 2.70 -51.65
N SER A 322 32.81 2.64 -51.20
CA SER A 322 31.70 3.36 -51.81
C SER A 322 31.15 4.53 -51.01
N SER A 323 31.37 4.55 -49.71
CA SER A 323 30.86 5.62 -48.83
C SER A 323 31.75 5.87 -47.61
N THR A 324 31.78 7.11 -47.15
CA THR A 324 32.51 7.52 -45.96
C THR A 324 31.64 8.39 -45.05
N LEU A 325 31.49 8.03 -43.80
CA LEU A 325 30.88 8.90 -42.80
C LEU A 325 31.83 10.07 -42.53
N THR A 326 31.37 11.30 -42.71
CA THR A 326 32.18 12.51 -42.52
C THR A 326 31.82 13.28 -41.25
N SER A 327 30.59 13.16 -40.81
CA SER A 327 30.17 13.72 -39.51
C SER A 327 28.96 12.96 -38.94
N ILE A 328 28.89 12.98 -37.60
CA ILE A 328 27.72 12.50 -36.88
C ILE A 328 27.51 13.38 -35.63
N ASP A 329 26.25 13.70 -35.37
CA ASP A 329 25.84 14.45 -34.18
C ASP A 329 24.69 13.74 -33.46
N PHE A 330 24.90 13.34 -32.20
CA PHE A 330 23.93 12.67 -31.36
C PHE A 330 23.01 13.68 -30.72
N THR A 331 21.86 13.92 -31.30
CA THR A 331 20.94 15.00 -30.93
C THR A 331 20.15 14.69 -29.67
N ASN A 332 19.79 13.42 -29.46
CA ASN A 332 19.04 12.97 -28.27
C ASN A 332 19.44 11.57 -27.85
N ALA A 333 19.41 11.35 -26.54
CA ALA A 333 19.49 10.04 -25.93
C ALA A 333 18.31 9.95 -24.95
N GLU A 334 17.43 9.00 -25.16
CA GLU A 334 16.23 8.79 -24.34
C GLU A 334 16.32 7.39 -23.70
N ILE A 335 16.35 7.34 -22.39
CA ILE A 335 16.41 6.08 -21.65
C ILE A 335 15.07 5.35 -21.75
N VAL A 336 15.09 4.14 -22.28
CA VAL A 336 13.92 3.27 -22.44
C VAL A 336 13.74 2.36 -21.24
N SER A 337 14.85 1.73 -20.81
CA SER A 337 14.84 0.84 -19.63
C SER A 337 16.19 0.82 -18.94
N PHE A 338 16.16 0.43 -17.68
CA PHE A 338 17.31 0.10 -16.87
C PHE A 338 17.23 -1.36 -16.45
N SER A 339 18.35 -2.02 -16.38
CA SER A 339 18.54 -3.27 -15.64
C SER A 339 19.82 -3.18 -14.83
N PHE A 340 19.92 -4.02 -13.82
CA PHE A 340 21.05 -4.08 -12.91
C PHE A 340 21.54 -5.52 -12.90
N ASP A 341 22.84 -5.68 -13.01
CA ASP A 341 23.49 -6.97 -13.02
C ASP A 341 24.87 -6.79 -12.36
N ASP A 342 25.19 -7.54 -11.33
CA ASP A 342 26.45 -7.48 -10.57
C ASP A 342 27.00 -6.08 -10.25
N ASN A 343 26.13 -5.18 -9.80
CA ASN A 343 26.42 -3.75 -9.56
C ASN A 343 26.71 -2.92 -10.83
N GLU A 344 26.39 -3.43 -11.98
CA GLU A 344 26.42 -2.71 -13.23
C GLU A 344 25.03 -2.17 -13.59
N ILE A 345 25.03 -1.03 -14.25
CA ILE A 345 23.82 -0.44 -14.81
C ILE A 345 23.82 -0.74 -16.31
N LYS A 346 22.87 -1.54 -16.77
CA LYS A 346 22.59 -1.71 -18.20
C LYS A 346 21.47 -0.75 -18.60
N VAL A 347 21.76 0.15 -19.51
CA VAL A 347 20.83 1.18 -19.96
C VAL A 347 20.46 0.90 -21.42
N ARG A 348 19.21 0.56 -21.66
CA ARG A 348 18.67 0.57 -23.02
C ARG A 348 18.20 1.97 -23.36
N THR A 349 18.79 2.56 -24.40
CA THR A 349 18.53 3.94 -24.80
C THR A 349 18.15 4.02 -26.28
N LYS A 350 17.22 4.94 -26.60
CA LYS A 350 16.92 5.34 -27.97
C LYS A 350 17.79 6.55 -28.31
N ILE A 351 18.74 6.37 -29.23
CA ILE A 351 19.66 7.39 -29.68
C ILE A 351 19.16 7.97 -30.99
N LYS A 352 19.01 9.30 -31.05
CA LYS A 352 18.73 10.03 -32.29
C LYS A 352 19.99 10.75 -32.73
N TYR A 353 20.28 10.66 -34.01
CA TYR A 353 21.48 11.30 -34.57
C TYR A 353 21.20 11.87 -35.97
N LYS A 354 22.04 12.86 -36.32
CA LYS A 354 22.15 13.41 -37.68
C LYS A 354 23.53 13.06 -38.21
N TYR A 355 23.64 12.74 -39.49
CA TYR A 355 24.90 12.35 -40.06
C TYR A 355 25.08 12.87 -41.47
N GLU A 356 26.31 12.90 -41.92
CA GLU A 356 26.72 13.29 -43.25
C GLU A 356 27.63 12.20 -43.85
N ILE A 357 27.29 11.71 -45.01
CA ILE A 357 28.02 10.67 -45.76
C ILE A 357 28.45 11.27 -47.09
N LYS A 358 29.74 11.08 -47.43
CA LYS A 358 30.23 11.21 -48.78
C LYS A 358 30.17 9.84 -49.48
N TYR A 359 29.70 9.82 -50.71
CA TYR A 359 29.63 8.63 -51.53
C TYR A 359 29.90 8.98 -53.00
N LYS A 360 30.32 8.00 -53.81
CA LYS A 360 30.42 8.14 -55.26
C LYS A 360 29.12 7.66 -55.88
N ASP A 361 28.54 8.45 -56.78
CA ASP A 361 27.39 8.06 -57.55
C ASP A 361 27.82 7.13 -58.73
N TYR A 362 26.87 6.70 -59.53
CA TYR A 362 27.08 5.78 -60.68
C TYR A 362 27.98 6.42 -61.79
N ASN A 363 28.26 7.73 -61.73
CA ASN A 363 29.19 8.43 -62.62
C ASN A 363 30.56 8.68 -61.99
N ASP A 364 30.86 8.05 -60.84
CA ASP A 364 32.07 8.31 -60.03
C ASP A 364 32.18 9.73 -59.48
N GLU A 365 31.09 10.52 -59.51
CA GLU A 365 31.09 11.87 -58.94
C GLU A 365 30.88 11.81 -57.39
N GLU A 366 31.71 12.55 -56.66
CA GLU A 366 31.51 12.70 -55.20
C GLU A 366 30.20 13.44 -54.92
N LYS A 367 29.36 12.83 -54.12
CA LYS A 367 28.12 13.40 -53.59
C LYS A 367 28.12 13.36 -52.07
N THR A 368 27.38 14.30 -51.49
CA THR A 368 27.19 14.36 -50.04
C THR A 368 25.72 14.19 -49.74
N ASN A 369 25.40 13.28 -48.85
CA ASN A 369 24.05 13.10 -48.32
C ASN A 369 24.02 13.44 -46.82
N LYS A 370 23.00 14.24 -46.39
CA LYS A 370 22.73 14.55 -44.99
C LYS A 370 21.41 13.91 -44.61
N SER A 371 21.41 13.15 -43.53
CA SER A 371 20.21 12.44 -43.07
C SER A 371 20.15 12.43 -41.53
N SER A 372 19.04 11.92 -41.02
CA SER A 372 18.85 11.69 -39.58
C SER A 372 18.17 10.35 -39.37
N ASP A 373 18.55 9.66 -38.31
CA ASP A 373 18.00 8.36 -37.95
C ASP A 373 18.02 8.18 -36.45
N TYR A 374 17.53 7.02 -35.98
CA TYR A 374 17.63 6.62 -34.59
C TYR A 374 17.97 5.14 -34.48
N ASP A 375 18.54 4.76 -33.34
CA ASP A 375 18.85 3.37 -33.00
C ASP A 375 18.58 3.10 -31.52
N TYR A 376 18.54 1.82 -31.15
CA TYR A 376 18.44 1.37 -29.77
C TYR A 376 19.75 0.70 -29.38
N LEU A 377 20.44 1.31 -28.41
CA LEU A 377 21.67 0.79 -27.84
C LEU A 377 21.43 0.30 -26.41
N THR A 378 22.10 -0.78 -26.04
CA THR A 378 22.26 -1.18 -24.64
C THR A 378 23.71 -0.87 -24.24
N ILE A 379 23.89 -0.07 -23.20
CA ILE A 379 25.20 0.39 -22.76
C ILE A 379 25.30 0.08 -21.26
N SER A 380 26.40 -0.56 -20.87
CA SER A 380 26.70 -0.88 -19.48
C SER A 380 27.57 0.18 -18.84
N PHE A 381 27.28 0.50 -17.59
CA PHE A 381 27.97 1.50 -16.80
C PHE A 381 28.33 0.96 -15.42
N ASP A 382 29.49 1.36 -14.92
CA ASP A 382 29.78 1.39 -13.50
C ASP A 382 29.58 2.81 -12.93
N CYS A 383 29.18 2.88 -11.66
CA CYS A 383 29.05 4.15 -10.95
C CYS A 383 30.26 4.32 -10.02
N VAL A 384 31.19 5.17 -10.42
CA VAL A 384 32.40 5.47 -9.64
C VAL A 384 32.32 6.91 -9.13
N ASP A 385 32.29 7.08 -7.80
CA ASP A 385 32.21 8.40 -7.13
C ASP A 385 31.05 9.28 -7.62
N GLY A 386 29.93 8.66 -8.02
CA GLY A 386 28.76 9.35 -8.55
C GLY A 386 28.86 9.74 -10.03
N ASP A 387 29.91 9.31 -10.73
CA ASP A 387 30.07 9.40 -12.17
C ASP A 387 29.80 8.05 -12.84
N TYR A 388 29.17 8.09 -14.01
CA TYR A 388 28.83 6.91 -14.79
C TYR A 388 29.92 6.66 -15.83
N LYS A 389 30.68 5.59 -15.64
CA LYS A 389 31.73 5.15 -16.55
C LYS A 389 31.22 4.00 -17.42
N MET A 390 31.38 4.11 -18.73
CA MET A 390 31.05 3.01 -19.63
C MET A 390 32.04 1.85 -19.41
N ILE A 391 31.51 0.65 -19.32
CA ILE A 391 32.29 -0.61 -19.22
C ILE A 391 32.12 -1.45 -20.47
N ASP A 392 31.14 -1.14 -21.30
CA ASP A 392 30.82 -1.77 -22.54
C ASP A 392 30.20 -0.72 -23.48
N THR A 393 30.28 -0.94 -24.78
CA THR A 393 29.64 -0.10 -25.78
C THR A 393 29.11 -0.92 -26.94
N THR A 394 27.87 -0.60 -27.35
CA THR A 394 27.29 -1.09 -28.57
C THR A 394 27.43 -0.01 -29.65
N THR A 395 28.10 -0.32 -30.73
CA THR A 395 28.33 0.62 -31.84
C THR A 395 27.15 0.60 -32.83
N LEU A 396 26.93 1.75 -33.50
CA LEU A 396 25.93 1.89 -34.57
C LEU A 396 26.39 1.22 -35.90
N THR A 397 27.24 0.23 -35.81
CA THR A 397 27.97 -0.34 -36.97
C THR A 397 27.10 -0.89 -38.08
N THR A 398 25.83 -1.18 -37.85
CA THR A 398 24.96 -1.85 -38.82
C THR A 398 24.32 -0.93 -39.87
N TYR A 399 24.31 0.38 -39.65
CA TYR A 399 23.55 1.29 -40.52
C TYR A 399 24.34 1.89 -41.68
N PHE A 400 25.63 2.19 -41.47
CA PHE A 400 26.43 2.85 -42.51
C PHE A 400 26.88 1.92 -43.62
N SER A 401 26.77 0.61 -43.45
CA SER A 401 27.05 -0.41 -44.47
C SER A 401 25.86 -0.73 -45.40
N ARG A 402 24.67 -0.20 -45.16
CA ARG A 402 23.47 -0.50 -45.93
C ARG A 402 23.32 0.33 -47.20
N TYR A 403 24.21 1.26 -47.47
CA TYR A 403 24.20 2.07 -48.66
C TYR A 403 25.24 1.58 -49.71
N ASN A 404 25.53 0.26 -49.74
CA ASN A 404 26.28 -0.40 -50.76
C ASN A 404 25.34 -1.02 -51.82
#